data_542ec93ffb949e01d9e3108c6497d26a
#
_entry.id   542ec93ffb949e01d9e3108c6497d26a
#
_cell.length_a   1.000
_cell.length_b   1.000
_cell.length_c   1.000
_cell.angle_alpha   90.00
_cell.angle_beta   90.00
_cell.angle_gamma   90.00
#
_symmetry.space_group_name_H-M   'P 1'
#
loop_
_entity.id
_entity.type
_entity.pdbx_description
1 polymer ?
#
loop_
_entity_poly.entity_id
_entity_poly.type
_entity_poly.pdbx_seq_one_letter_code
_entity_poly.pdbx_strand_id
1 'polypeptide(L)'
;MKAMGIIFANIYDSSLGDLTNKRTIASLPYGGRYRQIDFTLSNMSNSGIRHIGIITKYNYQSLMNHIGSGQEWDLDLEEGGMEYLTPFALGHNGSYRGKLEALNSAMVFLENSLEDYVILADSSVLCNIDLEKVLEYHVSSGKDLSLIHI
;
A
#
# COMPACT_ATOMS: atom_id res chain seq x y z
N MET A 1 6.57 -10.81 -15.92
CA MET A 1 5.68 -11.05 -14.78
C MET A 1 5.05 -9.73 -14.38
N LYS A 2 3.75 -9.71 -14.12
CA LYS A 2 3.07 -8.49 -13.69
C LYS A 2 2.63 -8.67 -12.24
N ALA A 3 3.00 -7.72 -11.39
CA ALA A 3 2.57 -7.68 -10.01
C ALA A 3 1.93 -6.34 -9.69
N MET A 4 0.89 -6.37 -8.86
CA MET A 4 0.30 -5.19 -8.25
C MET A 4 0.72 -5.07 -6.79
N GLY A 5 0.59 -3.88 -6.23
CA GLY A 5 0.88 -3.59 -4.83
C GLY A 5 -0.37 -3.29 -4.02
N ILE A 6 -0.43 -3.76 -2.78
CA ILE A 6 -1.39 -3.31 -1.77
C ILE A 6 -0.63 -2.77 -0.57
N ILE A 7 -0.90 -1.52 -0.20
CA ILE A 7 -0.29 -0.87 0.95
C ILE A 7 -1.35 -0.66 2.04
N PHE A 8 -1.07 -1.18 3.24
CA PHE A 8 -1.90 -0.93 4.42
C PHE A 8 -1.46 0.36 5.12
N ALA A 9 -2.29 1.41 5.05
CA ALA A 9 -1.89 2.75 5.46
C ALA A 9 -2.11 3.07 6.94
N ASN A 10 -2.99 2.36 7.64
CA ASN A 10 -3.35 2.70 9.02
C ASN A 10 -3.85 1.53 9.91
N ILE A 11 -3.31 0.34 9.70
CA ILE A 11 -3.65 -0.82 10.55
C ILE A 11 -3.13 -0.65 11.99
N TYR A 12 -2.00 0.03 12.15
CA TYR A 12 -1.29 0.17 13.43
C TYR A 12 -1.38 1.58 14.04
N ASP A 13 -2.29 2.43 13.58
CA ASP A 13 -2.41 3.82 14.05
C ASP A 13 -2.56 3.91 15.57
N SER A 14 -3.35 3.02 16.18
CA SER A 14 -3.59 3.02 17.64
C SER A 14 -2.34 2.80 18.48
N SER A 15 -1.27 2.27 17.94
CA SER A 15 -0.02 2.02 18.64
C SER A 15 0.83 3.27 18.88
N LEU A 16 0.55 4.36 18.16
CA LEU A 16 1.34 5.60 18.19
C LEU A 16 0.66 6.76 18.92
N GLY A 17 -0.49 6.52 19.57
CA GLY A 17 -1.18 7.48 20.42
C GLY A 17 -1.44 8.81 19.70
N ASP A 18 -1.01 9.93 20.31
CA ASP A 18 -1.31 11.28 19.83
C ASP A 18 -0.76 11.60 18.44
N LEU A 19 0.25 10.89 17.96
CA LEU A 19 0.83 11.11 16.63
C LEU A 19 -0.16 10.80 15.51
N THR A 20 -1.09 9.89 15.75
CA THR A 20 -2.07 9.42 14.77
C THR A 20 -3.50 9.92 15.03
N ASN A 21 -3.71 10.80 16.00
CA ASN A 21 -5.03 11.36 16.32
C ASN A 21 -5.67 12.10 15.13
N LYS A 22 -4.87 12.70 14.24
CA LYS A 22 -5.33 13.52 13.11
C LYS A 22 -4.84 13.04 11.74
N ARG A 23 -4.05 11.97 11.69
CA ARG A 23 -3.45 11.45 10.47
C ARG A 23 -3.11 9.97 10.60
N THR A 24 -3.00 9.28 9.47
CA THR A 24 -2.56 7.88 9.41
C THR A 24 -1.07 7.76 9.74
N ILE A 25 -0.63 6.58 10.21
CA ILE A 25 0.79 6.26 10.34
C ILE A 25 1.55 6.48 9.03
N ALA A 26 0.95 6.10 7.91
CA ALA A 26 1.49 6.29 6.56
C ALA A 26 1.86 7.75 6.26
N SER A 27 1.11 8.72 6.80
CA SER A 27 1.31 10.15 6.57
C SER A 27 2.17 10.83 7.64
N LEU A 28 2.76 10.10 8.58
CA LEU A 28 3.67 10.67 9.57
C LEU A 28 4.97 11.16 8.90
N PRO A 29 5.40 12.40 9.22
CA PRO A 29 6.67 12.93 8.74
C PRO A 29 7.85 12.08 9.22
N TYR A 30 8.81 11.85 8.33
CA TYR A 30 10.04 11.14 8.61
C TYR A 30 11.21 11.77 7.85
N GLY A 31 12.36 11.89 8.50
CA GLY A 31 13.57 12.40 7.86
C GLY A 31 13.48 13.84 7.34
N GLY A 32 12.61 14.67 7.92
CA GLY A 32 12.43 16.08 7.63
C GLY A 32 11.40 16.36 6.53
N ARG A 33 11.56 15.82 5.32
CA ARG A 33 10.68 16.12 4.17
C ARG A 33 9.77 14.96 3.74
N TYR A 34 10.13 13.74 4.10
CA TYR A 34 9.41 12.53 3.70
C TYR A 34 8.27 12.19 4.67
N ARG A 35 7.41 11.26 4.22
CA ARG A 35 6.47 10.56 5.07
C ARG A 35 6.72 9.07 4.99
N GLN A 36 6.25 8.31 5.95
CA GLN A 36 6.57 6.87 6.01
C GLN A 36 6.19 6.11 4.75
N ILE A 37 5.06 6.42 4.15
CA ILE A 37 4.60 5.75 2.92
C ILE A 37 5.53 5.97 1.72
N ASP A 38 6.27 7.08 1.67
CA ASP A 38 7.14 7.41 0.54
C ASP A 38 8.16 6.32 0.25
N PHE A 39 8.66 5.65 1.29
CA PHE A 39 9.63 4.56 1.16
C PHE A 39 9.01 3.32 0.53
N THR A 40 7.81 2.93 0.95
CA THR A 40 7.10 1.79 0.36
C THR A 40 6.69 2.07 -1.08
N LEU A 41 6.16 3.25 -1.37
CA LEU A 41 5.83 3.66 -2.75
C LEU A 41 7.07 3.69 -3.65
N SER A 42 8.18 4.22 -3.14
CA SER A 42 9.45 4.26 -3.90
C SER A 42 9.98 2.86 -4.18
N ASN A 43 9.93 1.94 -3.21
CA ASN A 43 10.33 0.55 -3.44
C ASN A 43 9.48 -0.12 -4.52
N MET A 44 8.16 0.06 -4.48
CA MET A 44 7.24 -0.48 -5.46
C MET A 44 7.48 0.11 -6.85
N SER A 45 7.51 1.44 -6.95
CA SER A 45 7.72 2.14 -8.22
C SER A 45 9.09 1.81 -8.84
N ASN A 46 10.16 1.81 -8.04
CA ASN A 46 11.51 1.47 -8.51
C ASN A 46 11.64 -0.01 -8.96
N SER A 47 10.77 -0.88 -8.45
CA SER A 47 10.68 -2.29 -8.85
C SER A 47 9.67 -2.53 -9.99
N GLY A 48 9.21 -1.48 -10.67
CA GLY A 48 8.31 -1.57 -11.81
C GLY A 48 6.85 -1.90 -11.48
N ILE A 49 6.46 -1.87 -10.20
CA ILE A 49 5.07 -2.07 -9.77
C ILE A 49 4.34 -0.75 -9.94
N ARG A 50 3.40 -0.70 -10.88
CA ARG A 50 2.69 0.52 -11.28
C ARG A 50 1.23 0.55 -10.88
N HIS A 51 0.61 -0.58 -10.61
CA HIS A 51 -0.75 -0.70 -10.14
C HIS A 51 -0.76 -0.90 -8.62
N ILE A 52 -1.18 0.12 -7.86
CA ILE A 52 -1.04 0.14 -6.40
C ILE A 52 -2.34 0.57 -5.74
N GLY A 53 -2.90 -0.28 -4.89
CA GLY A 53 -4.01 0.04 -4.01
C GLY A 53 -3.53 0.45 -2.61
N ILE A 54 -3.99 1.60 -2.12
CA ILE A 54 -3.70 2.07 -0.76
C ILE A 54 -4.95 1.91 0.10
N ILE A 55 -4.95 0.92 0.97
CA ILE A 55 -6.06 0.67 1.90
C ILE A 55 -5.98 1.65 3.06
N THR A 56 -7.02 2.45 3.24
CA THR A 56 -7.13 3.43 4.33
C THR A 56 -8.40 3.21 5.13
N LYS A 57 -8.47 3.77 6.33
CA LYS A 57 -9.60 3.66 7.26
C LYS A 57 -10.24 5.00 7.58
N TYR A 58 -9.49 5.83 8.27
CA TYR A 58 -9.87 7.15 8.78
C TYR A 58 -8.63 8.06 8.81
N ASN A 59 -8.84 9.36 9.03
CA ASN A 59 -7.75 10.35 9.12
C ASN A 59 -6.82 10.40 7.91
N TYR A 60 -7.28 9.98 6.73
CA TYR A 60 -6.46 9.83 5.53
C TYR A 60 -6.33 11.11 4.69
N GLN A 61 -6.97 12.21 5.06
CA GLN A 61 -6.91 13.45 4.28
C GLN A 61 -5.47 13.96 4.11
N SER A 62 -4.67 13.90 5.19
CA SER A 62 -3.26 14.28 5.14
C SER A 62 -2.42 13.37 4.23
N LEU A 63 -2.80 12.09 4.13
CA LEU A 63 -2.19 11.13 3.23
C LEU A 63 -2.50 11.48 1.77
N MET A 64 -3.78 11.65 1.45
CA MET A 64 -4.23 12.03 0.10
C MET A 64 -3.61 13.35 -0.38
N ASN A 65 -3.54 14.35 0.50
CA ASN A 65 -2.93 15.63 0.16
C ASN A 65 -1.41 15.51 -0.11
N HIS A 66 -0.73 14.56 0.52
CA HIS A 66 0.69 14.35 0.32
C HIS A 66 1.01 13.61 -0.97
N ILE A 67 0.30 12.51 -1.22
CA ILE A 67 0.56 11.65 -2.38
C ILE A 67 -0.07 12.23 -3.66
N GLY A 68 -1.22 12.89 -3.52
CA GLY A 68 -1.97 13.42 -4.67
C GLY A 68 -2.38 12.30 -5.64
N SER A 69 -2.04 12.46 -6.92
CA SER A 69 -2.26 11.46 -7.98
C SER A 69 -1.16 10.40 -8.05
N GLY A 70 -0.10 10.50 -7.25
CA GLY A 70 1.07 9.61 -7.33
C GLY A 70 2.09 10.01 -8.40
N GLN A 71 1.99 11.21 -8.95
CA GLN A 71 2.86 11.70 -10.02
C GLN A 71 4.35 11.64 -9.67
N GLU A 72 4.70 11.86 -8.40
CA GLU A 72 6.10 11.82 -7.93
C GLU A 72 6.73 10.41 -8.01
N TRP A 73 5.89 9.38 -8.17
CA TRP A 73 6.29 7.97 -8.31
C TRP A 73 5.95 7.39 -9.69
N ASP A 74 5.59 8.23 -10.66
CA ASP A 74 5.11 7.81 -12.00
C ASP A 74 3.90 6.86 -11.91
N LEU A 75 2.98 7.11 -10.98
CA LEU A 75 1.76 6.33 -10.74
C LEU A 75 0.48 7.03 -11.21
N ASP A 76 0.61 8.19 -11.86
CA ASP A 76 -0.50 8.95 -12.46
C ASP A 76 -0.80 8.42 -13.87
N LEU A 77 -1.39 7.22 -13.92
CA LEU A 77 -1.65 6.48 -15.16
C LEU A 77 -3.16 6.37 -15.40
N GLU A 78 -3.57 6.36 -16.69
CA GLU A 78 -4.97 6.15 -17.08
C GLU A 78 -5.43 4.71 -16.83
N GLU A 79 -4.53 3.73 -16.99
CA GLU A 79 -4.78 2.32 -16.69
C GLU A 79 -3.72 1.80 -15.71
N GLY A 80 -4.15 1.14 -14.65
CA GLY A 80 -3.30 0.87 -13.49
C GLY A 80 -3.11 2.15 -12.68
N GLY A 81 -1.93 2.39 -12.17
CA GLY A 81 -1.67 3.56 -11.35
C GLY A 81 -2.07 3.37 -9.89
N MET A 82 -2.33 4.46 -9.19
CA MET A 82 -2.58 4.42 -7.75
C MET A 82 -4.03 4.69 -7.42
N GLU A 83 -4.62 3.84 -6.58
CA GLU A 83 -5.99 3.99 -6.10
C GLU A 83 -6.08 4.02 -4.56
N TYR A 84 -6.97 4.87 -4.04
CA TYR A 84 -7.31 4.87 -2.61
C TYR A 84 -8.50 3.95 -2.34
N LEU A 85 -8.26 2.88 -1.60
CA LEU A 85 -9.26 1.89 -1.23
C LEU A 85 -9.81 2.23 0.16
N THR A 86 -10.87 3.05 0.18
CA THR A 86 -11.52 3.48 1.42
C THR A 86 -12.70 2.59 1.77
N PRO A 87 -13.05 2.40 3.07
CA PRO A 87 -14.16 1.53 3.47
C PRO A 87 -15.49 1.92 2.84
N PHE A 88 -15.76 3.21 2.71
CA PHE A 88 -17.01 3.73 2.17
C PHE A 88 -17.14 3.53 0.65
N ALA A 89 -16.04 3.64 -0.08
CA ALA A 89 -16.01 3.40 -1.52
C ALA A 89 -16.31 1.94 -1.85
N LEU A 90 -16.00 1.02 -0.93
CA LEU A 90 -16.16 -0.42 -1.09
C LEU A 90 -17.45 -0.96 -0.42
N GLY A 91 -18.36 -0.09 0.02
CA GLY A 91 -19.65 -0.48 0.58
C GLY A 91 -19.62 -1.07 1.99
N HIS A 92 -18.51 -0.95 2.69
CA HIS A 92 -18.36 -1.43 4.07
C HIS A 92 -18.65 -0.32 5.09
N ASN A 93 -19.60 -0.55 5.98
CA ASN A 93 -20.03 0.38 7.03
C ASN A 93 -19.15 0.35 8.28
N GLY A 94 -17.86 0.10 8.13
CA GLY A 94 -17.09 -0.07 9.35
C GLY A 94 -15.60 0.00 9.20
N SER A 95 -14.98 -0.03 10.35
CA SER A 95 -13.56 -0.08 10.53
C SER A 95 -13.10 -1.54 10.44
N TYR A 96 -12.09 -1.84 9.62
CA TYR A 96 -11.46 -3.15 9.58
C TYR A 96 -10.81 -3.50 10.93
N ARG A 97 -10.97 -4.75 11.39
CA ARG A 97 -10.33 -5.25 12.61
C ARG A 97 -8.91 -5.76 12.35
N GLY A 98 -8.57 -6.06 11.09
CA GLY A 98 -7.25 -6.56 10.73
C GLY A 98 -7.01 -6.54 9.22
N LYS A 99 -5.82 -6.98 8.81
CA LYS A 99 -5.38 -6.97 7.39
C LYS A 99 -6.24 -7.85 6.48
N LEU A 100 -6.69 -9.02 6.95
CA LEU A 100 -7.53 -9.91 6.14
C LEU A 100 -8.90 -9.28 5.84
N GLU A 101 -9.51 -8.62 6.82
CA GLU A 101 -10.79 -7.93 6.62
C GLU A 101 -10.61 -6.72 5.68
N ALA A 102 -9.51 -5.99 5.83
CA ALA A 102 -9.15 -4.90 4.93
C ALA A 102 -8.90 -5.39 3.49
N LEU A 103 -8.19 -6.49 3.34
CA LEU A 103 -7.93 -7.09 2.03
C LEU A 103 -9.20 -7.63 1.38
N ASN A 104 -10.07 -8.28 2.17
CA ASN A 104 -11.38 -8.75 1.67
C ASN A 104 -12.25 -7.59 1.17
N SER A 105 -12.16 -6.43 1.79
CA SER A 105 -12.88 -5.25 1.29
C SER A 105 -12.33 -4.72 -0.03
N ALA A 106 -11.09 -5.02 -0.35
CA ALA A 106 -10.42 -4.65 -1.59
C ALA A 106 -10.54 -5.70 -2.71
N MET A 107 -11.35 -6.75 -2.52
CA MET A 107 -11.48 -7.86 -3.49
C MET A 107 -11.89 -7.39 -4.89
N VAL A 108 -12.78 -6.42 -4.99
CA VAL A 108 -13.20 -5.87 -6.30
C VAL A 108 -12.01 -5.26 -7.05
N PHE A 109 -11.12 -4.54 -6.35
CA PHE A 109 -9.89 -4.00 -6.94
C PHE A 109 -8.95 -5.12 -7.41
N LEU A 110 -8.80 -6.16 -6.59
CA LEU A 110 -7.97 -7.32 -6.94
C LEU A 110 -8.54 -8.13 -8.12
N GLU A 111 -9.85 -8.38 -8.14
CA GLU A 111 -10.52 -9.17 -9.18
C GLU A 111 -10.54 -8.45 -10.54
N ASN A 112 -10.51 -7.12 -10.55
CA ASN A 112 -10.45 -6.32 -11.77
C ASN A 112 -9.01 -6.13 -12.29
N SER A 113 -8.02 -6.57 -11.55
CA SER A 113 -6.62 -6.46 -11.95
C SER A 113 -6.23 -7.51 -12.99
N LEU A 114 -5.23 -7.18 -13.82
CA LEU A 114 -4.67 -8.08 -14.84
C LEU A 114 -3.32 -8.67 -14.41
N GLU A 115 -2.92 -8.42 -13.18
CA GLU A 115 -1.65 -8.87 -12.62
C GLU A 115 -1.77 -10.26 -12.03
N ASP A 116 -0.72 -11.09 -12.24
CA ASP A 116 -0.69 -12.47 -11.76
C ASP A 116 -0.34 -12.59 -10.27
N TYR A 117 0.30 -11.54 -9.71
CA TYR A 117 0.83 -11.54 -8.35
C TYR A 117 0.45 -10.28 -7.59
N VAL A 118 0.32 -10.41 -6.27
CA VAL A 118 0.04 -9.31 -5.36
C VAL A 118 1.15 -9.20 -4.31
N ILE A 119 1.72 -8.00 -4.16
CA ILE A 119 2.67 -7.69 -3.09
C ILE A 119 1.94 -6.90 -2.01
N LEU A 120 1.87 -7.47 -0.81
CA LEU A 120 1.27 -6.84 0.36
C LEU A 120 2.36 -6.18 1.21
N ALA A 121 2.22 -4.89 1.50
CA ALA A 121 3.18 -4.14 2.29
C ALA A 121 2.50 -3.26 3.34
N ASP A 122 3.21 -3.02 4.44
CA ASP A 122 2.84 -1.99 5.42
C ASP A 122 3.50 -0.66 5.06
N SER A 123 2.80 0.43 5.29
CA SER A 123 3.32 1.77 5.06
C SER A 123 4.38 2.22 6.09
N SER A 124 4.54 1.46 7.17
CA SER A 124 5.47 1.77 8.27
C SER A 124 6.85 1.10 8.14
N VAL A 125 7.08 0.39 7.05
CA VAL A 125 8.36 -0.30 6.80
C VAL A 125 9.33 0.64 6.11
N LEU A 126 10.48 0.87 6.74
CA LEU A 126 11.56 1.70 6.22
C LEU A 126 12.74 0.80 5.81
N CYS A 127 12.77 0.45 4.55
CA CYS A 127 13.86 -0.35 3.97
C CYS A 127 14.09 0.07 2.53
N ASN A 128 15.22 -0.35 1.98
CA ASN A 128 15.53 -0.29 0.56
C ASN A 128 15.54 -1.72 0.03
N ILE A 129 14.51 -2.10 -0.71
CA ILE A 129 14.30 -3.46 -1.20
C ILE A 129 13.95 -3.46 -2.69
N ASP A 130 14.58 -4.36 -3.42
CA ASP A 130 14.28 -4.67 -4.81
C ASP A 130 13.18 -5.73 -4.86
N LEU A 131 11.94 -5.28 -5.04
CA LEU A 131 10.77 -6.16 -5.06
C LEU A 131 10.69 -7.00 -6.33
N GLU A 132 11.35 -6.61 -7.42
CA GLU A 132 11.44 -7.43 -8.63
C GLU A 132 12.20 -8.74 -8.34
N LYS A 133 13.33 -8.67 -7.66
CA LYS A 133 14.08 -9.86 -7.23
C LYS A 133 13.31 -10.74 -6.24
N VAL A 134 12.54 -10.11 -5.34
CA VAL A 134 11.67 -10.86 -4.42
C VAL A 134 10.60 -11.63 -5.20
N LEU A 135 9.98 -11.00 -6.19
CA LEU A 135 8.98 -11.62 -7.05
C LEU A 135 9.57 -12.78 -7.88
N GLU A 136 10.76 -12.57 -8.48
CA GLU A 136 11.47 -13.62 -9.20
C GLU A 136 11.74 -14.84 -8.32
N TYR A 137 12.19 -14.62 -7.09
CA TYR A 137 12.41 -15.69 -6.11
C TYR A 137 11.10 -16.41 -5.75
N HIS A 138 10.02 -15.64 -5.49
CA HIS A 138 8.70 -16.21 -5.20
C HIS A 138 8.24 -17.14 -6.32
N VAL A 139 8.27 -16.68 -7.56
CA VAL A 139 7.86 -17.46 -8.73
C VAL A 139 8.72 -18.71 -8.90
N SER A 140 10.04 -18.59 -8.77
CA SER A 140 10.96 -19.74 -8.87
C SER A 140 10.75 -20.78 -7.76
N SER A 141 10.26 -20.37 -6.61
CA SER A 141 9.97 -21.27 -5.48
C SER A 141 8.72 -22.12 -5.68
N GLY A 142 7.82 -21.73 -6.59
CA GLY A 142 6.56 -22.40 -6.86
C GLY A 142 5.60 -22.43 -5.65
N LYS A 143 5.71 -21.45 -4.76
CA LYS A 143 4.87 -21.34 -3.56
C LYS A 143 3.74 -20.33 -3.79
N ASP A 144 2.59 -20.60 -3.17
CA ASP A 144 1.44 -19.69 -3.24
C ASP A 144 1.63 -18.43 -2.38
N LEU A 145 2.47 -18.49 -1.34
CA LEU A 145 2.75 -17.40 -0.42
C LEU A 145 4.23 -17.37 -0.03
N SER A 146 4.83 -16.19 -0.08
CA SER A 146 6.16 -15.92 0.48
C SER A 146 6.09 -14.80 1.52
N LEU A 147 6.87 -14.92 2.58
CA LEU A 147 6.99 -13.93 3.63
C LEU A 147 8.39 -13.35 3.62
N ILE A 148 8.48 -12.03 3.77
CA ILE A 148 9.74 -11.32 3.92
C ILE A 148 9.83 -10.84 5.37
N HIS A 149 10.89 -11.24 6.05
CA HIS A 149 11.25 -10.74 7.37
C HIS A 149 12.35 -9.69 7.19
N ILE A 150 12.04 -8.46 7.60
CA ILE A 150 12.94 -7.31 7.57
C ILE A 150 13.33 -6.98 9.01
#